data_f6df1c40c05fb7d645c9b41d23558764
#
_entry.id   f6df1c40c05fb7d645c9b41d23558764
#
_cell.length_a   1.000
_cell.length_b   1.000
_cell.length_c   1.000
_cell.angle_alpha   90.00
_cell.angle_beta   90.00
_cell.angle_gamma   90.00
#
_symmetry.space_group_name_H-M   'P 1'
#
loop_
_entity.id
_entity.type
_entity.pdbx_description
1 polymer ?
#
loop_
_entity_poly.entity_id
_entity_poly.type
_entity_poly.pdbx_seq_one_letter_code
_entity_poly.pdbx_strand_id
1 'polypeptide(L)'
;MLSLTNIHKKYGSHEVLNFMEWKIDRGIYWLKGGNGSGKSTLFRIISGQIPFKGEVQLDGINLRKEPINFRSKISFAEAEPQYPLFIKGKELFDFYVDTRKAERKQAEALADYFEMTPFMHNTIGSYSSGMLKKLSLICAFIGDSDLYILDEPLITIDSASAEKLYILIKEKASEGKSFLLSSHQEVSSDKLSVDQVFQIIDKQIIPIHAAVTD
;
A
#
# COMPACT_ATOMS: atom_id res chain seq x y z
N MET A 1 -12.14 11.94 -2.02
CA MET A 1 -10.94 11.67 -1.22
C MET A 1 -9.66 11.67 -2.06
N LEU A 2 -9.29 10.62 -2.79
CA LEU A 2 -8.12 10.62 -3.69
C LEU A 2 -8.55 10.98 -5.11
N SER A 3 -7.84 11.92 -5.76
CA SER A 3 -8.05 12.27 -7.15
C SER A 3 -6.73 12.37 -7.90
N LEU A 4 -6.72 11.81 -9.10
CA LEU A 4 -5.63 11.86 -10.06
C LEU A 4 -6.14 12.50 -11.34
N THR A 5 -5.41 13.49 -11.86
CA THR A 5 -5.85 14.24 -13.05
C THR A 5 -4.69 14.37 -14.05
N ASN A 6 -5.00 14.09 -15.33
CA ASN A 6 -4.05 14.19 -16.46
C ASN A 6 -2.76 13.39 -16.22
N ILE A 7 -2.89 12.19 -15.71
CA ILE A 7 -1.74 11.34 -15.37
C ILE A 7 -1.10 10.79 -16.64
N HIS A 8 0.19 11.08 -16.78
CA HIS A 8 1.01 10.48 -17.81
C HIS A 8 2.36 10.04 -17.24
N LYS A 9 2.68 8.76 -17.43
CA LYS A 9 3.94 8.14 -16.99
C LYS A 9 4.54 7.25 -18.06
N LYS A 10 5.83 7.47 -18.32
CA LYS A 10 6.64 6.62 -19.21
C LYS A 10 8.02 6.35 -18.61
N TYR A 11 8.61 5.25 -19.01
CA TYR A 11 10.00 4.90 -18.80
C TYR A 11 10.70 4.79 -20.15
N GLY A 12 11.60 5.72 -20.44
CA GLY A 12 12.15 5.87 -21.80
C GLY A 12 11.03 6.14 -22.80
N SER A 13 10.92 5.29 -23.84
CA SER A 13 9.85 5.34 -24.84
C SER A 13 8.58 4.56 -24.44
N HIS A 14 8.67 3.72 -23.40
CA HIS A 14 7.56 2.87 -22.98
C HIS A 14 6.58 3.65 -22.08
N GLU A 15 5.36 3.87 -22.56
CA GLU A 15 4.27 4.51 -21.82
C GLU A 15 3.53 3.48 -20.97
N VAL A 16 3.42 3.74 -19.66
CA VAL A 16 2.83 2.82 -18.68
C VAL A 16 1.44 3.26 -18.25
N LEU A 17 1.23 4.56 -18.03
CA LEU A 17 -0.05 5.13 -17.64
C LEU A 17 -0.34 6.39 -18.44
N ASN A 18 -1.60 6.51 -18.90
CA ASN A 18 -2.08 7.68 -19.63
C ASN A 18 -3.60 7.79 -19.50
N PHE A 19 -4.07 8.60 -18.53
CA PHE A 19 -5.50 8.80 -18.32
C PHE A 19 -5.81 10.22 -17.83
N MET A 20 -7.02 10.68 -18.13
CA MET A 20 -7.45 12.04 -17.83
C MET A 20 -7.86 12.22 -16.39
N GLU A 21 -8.61 11.29 -15.83
CA GLU A 21 -9.14 11.39 -14.48
C GLU A 21 -9.37 10.01 -13.87
N TRP A 22 -9.06 9.90 -12.59
CA TRP A 22 -9.48 8.80 -11.72
C TRP A 22 -9.69 9.33 -10.32
N LYS A 23 -10.88 9.01 -9.75
CA LYS A 23 -11.25 9.41 -8.39
C LYS A 23 -11.81 8.25 -7.63
N ILE A 24 -11.47 8.21 -6.34
CA ILE A 24 -12.07 7.30 -5.35
C ILE A 24 -12.38 8.07 -4.07
N ASP A 25 -13.46 7.70 -3.42
CA ASP A 25 -13.84 8.21 -2.12
C ASP A 25 -13.19 7.40 -0.97
N ARG A 26 -13.71 7.50 0.24
CA ARG A 26 -13.26 6.66 1.34
C ARG A 26 -13.78 5.24 1.14
N GLY A 27 -12.95 4.24 1.45
CA GLY A 27 -13.33 2.85 1.28
C GLY A 27 -12.15 1.92 1.01
N ILE A 28 -12.47 0.68 0.68
CA ILE A 28 -11.51 -0.37 0.34
C ILE A 28 -11.61 -0.64 -1.16
N TYR A 29 -10.52 -0.43 -1.87
CA TYR A 29 -10.43 -0.54 -3.31
C TYR A 29 -9.40 -1.58 -3.73
N TRP A 30 -9.74 -2.30 -4.78
CA TRP A 30 -8.88 -3.34 -5.32
C TRP A 30 -8.46 -3.01 -6.74
N LEU A 31 -7.15 -3.02 -7.00
CA LEU A 31 -6.58 -2.81 -8.32
C LEU A 31 -6.06 -4.14 -8.87
N LYS A 32 -6.80 -4.75 -9.80
CA LYS A 32 -6.40 -5.95 -10.53
C LYS A 32 -5.52 -5.61 -11.74
N GLY A 33 -4.74 -6.56 -12.19
CA GLY A 33 -3.96 -6.46 -13.42
C GLY A 33 -2.79 -7.41 -13.44
N GLY A 34 -2.42 -7.87 -14.63
CA GLY A 34 -1.26 -8.73 -14.82
C GLY A 34 0.07 -8.03 -14.47
N ASN A 35 1.17 -8.81 -14.52
CA ASN A 35 2.50 -8.25 -14.37
C ASN A 35 2.77 -7.21 -15.47
N GLY A 36 3.38 -6.10 -15.10
CA GLY A 36 3.69 -5.02 -16.04
C GLY A 36 2.51 -4.12 -16.41
N SER A 37 1.30 -4.33 -15.89
CA SER A 37 0.13 -3.48 -16.20
C SER A 37 0.23 -2.05 -15.67
N GLY A 38 1.13 -1.77 -14.72
CA GLY A 38 1.33 -0.43 -14.18
C GLY A 38 0.84 -0.22 -12.73
N LYS A 39 0.36 -1.27 -12.02
CA LYS A 39 -0.14 -1.17 -10.64
C LYS A 39 0.88 -0.51 -9.69
N SER A 40 2.07 -1.11 -9.58
CA SER A 40 3.14 -0.57 -8.73
C SER A 40 3.60 0.82 -9.18
N THR A 41 3.56 1.11 -10.48
CA THR A 41 3.84 2.45 -11.01
C THR A 41 2.80 3.46 -10.53
N LEU A 42 1.50 3.11 -10.59
CA LEU A 42 0.43 3.95 -10.06
C LEU A 42 0.60 4.20 -8.56
N PHE A 43 0.88 3.16 -7.77
CA PHE A 43 1.07 3.28 -6.34
C PHE A 43 2.27 4.15 -5.97
N ARG A 44 3.39 4.02 -6.70
CA ARG A 44 4.57 4.89 -6.53
C ARG A 44 4.31 6.34 -6.96
N ILE A 45 3.41 6.57 -7.93
CA ILE A 45 2.95 7.93 -8.28
C ILE A 45 2.15 8.51 -7.11
N ILE A 46 1.16 7.77 -6.60
CA ILE A 46 0.30 8.24 -5.51
C ILE A 46 1.12 8.50 -4.24
N SER A 47 2.07 7.63 -3.91
CA SER A 47 2.97 7.83 -2.76
C SER A 47 4.06 8.90 -2.96
N GLY A 48 4.15 9.45 -4.18
CA GLY A 48 5.12 10.51 -4.50
C GLY A 48 6.58 10.04 -4.58
N GLN A 49 6.81 8.76 -4.90
CA GLN A 49 8.15 8.17 -4.99
C GLN A 49 8.79 8.34 -6.36
N ILE A 50 8.00 8.49 -7.42
CA ILE A 50 8.51 8.61 -8.79
C ILE A 50 7.93 9.84 -9.51
N PRO A 51 8.67 10.46 -10.43
CA PRO A 51 8.19 11.60 -11.21
C PRO A 51 7.13 11.16 -12.24
N PHE A 52 6.13 12.01 -12.43
CA PHE A 52 5.03 11.86 -13.39
C PHE A 52 4.56 13.22 -13.90
N LYS A 53 3.72 13.23 -14.96
CA LYS A 53 2.95 14.41 -15.37
C LYS A 53 1.52 14.29 -14.85
N GLY A 54 0.88 15.42 -14.56
CA GLY A 54 -0.47 15.49 -14.02
C GLY A 54 -0.48 15.88 -12.54
N GLU A 55 -1.59 15.67 -11.87
CA GLU A 55 -1.80 16.05 -10.47
C GLU A 55 -2.36 14.87 -9.66
N VAL A 56 -1.93 14.81 -8.39
CA VAL A 56 -2.46 13.91 -7.37
C VAL A 56 -2.86 14.73 -6.16
N GLN A 57 -4.09 14.52 -5.68
CA GLN A 57 -4.62 15.17 -4.50
C GLN A 57 -5.27 14.14 -3.57
N LEU A 58 -5.11 14.32 -2.27
CA LEU A 58 -5.76 13.56 -1.21
C LEU A 58 -6.46 14.54 -0.27
N ASP A 59 -7.78 14.46 -0.16
CA ASP A 59 -8.61 15.39 0.62
C ASP A 59 -8.29 16.88 0.36
N GLY A 60 -8.07 17.22 -0.92
CA GLY A 60 -7.73 18.58 -1.35
C GLY A 60 -6.25 18.96 -1.20
N ILE A 61 -5.43 18.13 -0.53
CA ILE A 61 -3.99 18.36 -0.39
C ILE A 61 -3.28 17.89 -1.66
N ASN A 62 -2.57 18.79 -2.32
CA ASN A 62 -1.86 18.48 -3.56
C ASN A 62 -0.44 17.96 -3.28
N LEU A 63 -0.10 16.79 -3.85
CA LEU A 63 1.19 16.12 -3.65
C LEU A 63 2.40 17.01 -3.96
N ARG A 64 2.33 17.85 -5.00
CA ARG A 64 3.47 18.71 -5.39
C ARG A 64 3.56 19.99 -4.59
N LYS A 65 2.41 20.56 -4.20
CA LYS A 65 2.38 21.83 -3.46
C LYS A 65 2.66 21.62 -1.97
N GLU A 66 2.20 20.50 -1.42
CA GLU A 66 2.28 20.17 0.00
C GLU A 66 2.81 18.73 0.23
N PRO A 67 4.02 18.40 -0.26
CA PRO A 67 4.49 17.03 -0.31
C PRO A 67 4.66 16.37 1.09
N ILE A 68 5.00 17.15 2.11
CA ILE A 68 5.14 16.64 3.48
C ILE A 68 3.77 16.31 4.07
N ASN A 69 2.83 17.26 3.98
CA ASN A 69 1.48 17.10 4.47
C ASN A 69 0.75 15.96 3.74
N PHE A 70 0.92 15.88 2.41
CA PHE A 70 0.36 14.80 1.61
C PHE A 70 0.89 13.42 2.08
N ARG A 71 2.21 13.26 2.17
CA ARG A 71 2.83 11.98 2.54
C ARG A 71 2.60 11.57 3.98
N SER A 72 2.36 12.52 4.90
CA SER A 72 1.99 12.16 6.27
C SER A 72 0.63 11.45 6.37
N LYS A 73 -0.24 11.61 5.36
CA LYS A 73 -1.56 11.00 5.29
C LYS A 73 -1.60 9.67 4.55
N ILE A 74 -0.48 9.26 3.94
CA ILE A 74 -0.40 8.03 3.16
C ILE A 74 0.58 7.07 3.81
N SER A 75 0.21 5.80 3.81
CA SER A 75 1.13 4.70 4.07
C SER A 75 1.25 3.79 2.85
N PHE A 76 2.46 3.28 2.60
CA PHE A 76 2.72 2.42 1.46
C PHE A 76 3.58 1.21 1.83
N ALA A 77 3.06 0.01 1.56
CA ALA A 77 3.81 -1.24 1.59
C ALA A 77 4.05 -1.72 0.14
N GLU A 78 5.29 -1.79 -0.27
CA GLU A 78 5.68 -2.25 -1.61
C GLU A 78 5.49 -3.77 -1.78
N ALA A 79 5.28 -4.21 -3.03
CA ALA A 79 5.22 -5.63 -3.37
C ALA A 79 6.51 -6.36 -2.97
N GLU A 80 7.65 -5.79 -3.35
CA GLU A 80 8.99 -6.27 -3.04
C GLU A 80 9.76 -5.15 -2.31
N PRO A 81 9.65 -5.06 -0.97
CA PRO A 81 10.29 -3.98 -0.22
C PRO A 81 11.83 -4.08 -0.30
N GLN A 82 12.45 -2.96 -0.61
CA GLN A 82 13.90 -2.82 -0.75
C GLN A 82 14.45 -2.03 0.44
N TYR A 83 15.02 -2.71 1.40
CA TYR A 83 15.64 -2.09 2.57
C TYR A 83 17.16 -2.37 2.60
N PRO A 84 17.97 -1.50 3.23
CA PRO A 84 19.39 -1.78 3.42
C PRO A 84 19.59 -3.09 4.21
N LEU A 85 20.32 -4.03 3.63
CA LEU A 85 20.47 -5.38 4.21
C LEU A 85 21.27 -5.41 5.50
N PHE A 86 22.09 -4.40 5.75
CA PHE A 86 23.00 -4.30 6.89
C PHE A 86 22.36 -3.72 8.15
N ILE A 87 21.20 -3.05 8.03
CA ILE A 87 20.48 -2.53 9.22
C ILE A 87 19.67 -3.64 9.88
N LYS A 88 19.38 -3.46 11.17
CA LYS A 88 18.49 -4.35 11.91
C LYS A 88 17.03 -4.02 11.65
N GLY A 89 16.14 -5.01 11.75
CA GLY A 89 14.70 -4.77 11.67
C GLY A 89 14.23 -3.73 12.68
N LYS A 90 14.81 -3.73 13.89
CA LYS A 90 14.51 -2.73 14.92
C LYS A 90 14.89 -1.30 14.51
N GLU A 91 16.00 -1.11 13.82
CA GLU A 91 16.43 0.23 13.39
C GLU A 91 15.45 0.81 12.35
N LEU A 92 14.98 -0.02 11.42
CA LEU A 92 13.93 0.38 10.48
C LEU A 92 12.61 0.66 11.21
N PHE A 93 12.22 -0.19 12.13
CA PHE A 93 11.02 -0.03 12.95
C PHE A 93 11.06 1.29 13.74
N ASP A 94 12.15 1.56 14.46
CA ASP A 94 12.33 2.80 15.23
C ASP A 94 12.27 4.04 14.33
N PHE A 95 12.88 3.97 13.13
CA PHE A 95 12.80 5.04 12.14
C PHE A 95 11.34 5.36 11.74
N TYR A 96 10.50 4.34 11.54
CA TYR A 96 9.08 4.56 11.23
C TYR A 96 8.31 5.12 12.43
N VAL A 97 8.55 4.63 13.64
CA VAL A 97 7.94 5.17 14.88
C VAL A 97 8.24 6.65 15.01
N ASP A 98 9.52 7.04 14.88
CA ASP A 98 9.95 8.42 15.06
C ASP A 98 9.44 9.34 13.93
N THR A 99 9.57 8.91 12.69
CA THR A 99 9.15 9.70 11.51
C THR A 99 7.64 9.90 11.48
N ARG A 100 6.86 8.90 11.87
CA ARG A 100 5.40 8.94 11.94
C ARG A 100 4.89 9.54 13.24
N LYS A 101 5.77 9.80 14.20
CA LYS A 101 5.42 10.23 15.57
C LYS A 101 4.39 9.29 16.21
N ALA A 102 4.55 8.00 15.94
CA ALA A 102 3.64 6.98 16.40
C ALA A 102 3.84 6.65 17.89
N GLU A 103 2.77 6.21 18.53
CA GLU A 103 2.88 5.66 19.87
C GLU A 103 3.66 4.36 19.82
N ARG A 104 4.80 4.28 20.53
CA ARG A 104 5.69 3.11 20.53
C ARG A 104 4.96 1.82 20.91
N LYS A 105 4.06 1.89 21.89
CA LYS A 105 3.27 0.74 22.35
C LYS A 105 2.38 0.18 21.23
N GLN A 106 1.77 1.05 20.40
CA GLN A 106 0.98 0.63 19.23
C GLN A 106 1.85 -0.08 18.21
N ALA A 107 3.04 0.45 17.94
CA ALA A 107 3.98 -0.16 16.99
C ALA A 107 4.52 -1.51 17.50
N GLU A 108 4.85 -1.63 18.78
CA GLU A 108 5.30 -2.90 19.39
C GLU A 108 4.20 -3.96 19.32
N ALA A 109 2.94 -3.59 19.59
CA ALA A 109 1.81 -4.51 19.43
C ALA A 109 1.64 -5.04 17.99
N LEU A 110 1.94 -4.22 16.97
CA LEU A 110 1.95 -4.68 15.57
C LEU A 110 3.08 -5.69 15.31
N ALA A 111 4.27 -5.47 15.89
CA ALA A 111 5.38 -6.41 15.76
C ALA A 111 5.08 -7.76 16.41
N ASP A 112 4.44 -7.75 17.59
CA ASP A 112 3.98 -8.95 18.27
C ASP A 112 2.84 -9.63 17.49
N TYR A 113 1.90 -8.85 16.98
CA TYR A 113 0.76 -9.35 16.18
C TYR A 113 1.21 -10.14 14.95
N PHE A 114 2.26 -9.68 14.25
CA PHE A 114 2.84 -10.38 13.11
C PHE A 114 3.98 -11.35 13.49
N GLU A 115 4.21 -11.58 14.78
CA GLU A 115 5.23 -12.51 15.31
C GLU A 115 6.65 -12.16 14.87
N MET A 116 6.93 -10.87 14.72
CA MET A 116 8.24 -10.38 14.27
C MET A 116 9.16 -9.94 15.41
N THR A 117 8.65 -9.73 16.62
CA THR A 117 9.41 -9.28 17.80
C THR A 117 10.69 -10.06 18.04
N PRO A 118 10.75 -11.43 17.98
CA PRO A 118 11.98 -12.17 18.21
C PRO A 118 13.09 -11.91 17.18
N PHE A 119 12.72 -11.42 16.01
CA PHE A 119 13.63 -11.22 14.87
C PHE A 119 14.11 -9.78 14.72
N MET A 120 13.53 -8.83 15.46
CA MET A 120 13.81 -7.40 15.29
C MET A 120 15.28 -7.02 15.49
N HIS A 121 16.05 -7.80 16.26
CA HIS A 121 17.48 -7.54 16.47
C HIS A 121 18.39 -8.14 15.39
N ASN A 122 17.84 -8.94 14.48
CA ASN A 122 18.58 -9.50 13.35
C ASN A 122 18.70 -8.47 12.22
N THR A 123 19.75 -8.60 11.41
CA THR A 123 19.88 -7.76 10.19
C THR A 123 18.84 -8.14 9.15
N ILE A 124 18.33 -7.16 8.42
CA ILE A 124 17.32 -7.36 7.37
C ILE A 124 17.82 -8.34 6.29
N GLY A 125 19.13 -8.36 6.02
CA GLY A 125 19.73 -9.33 5.08
C GLY A 125 19.59 -10.80 5.48
N SER A 126 19.23 -11.10 6.73
CA SER A 126 18.95 -12.46 7.20
C SER A 126 17.45 -12.85 7.13
N TYR A 127 16.59 -11.93 6.73
CA TYR A 127 15.15 -12.18 6.69
C TYR A 127 14.76 -12.99 5.47
N SER A 128 13.82 -13.92 5.64
CA SER A 128 13.13 -14.53 4.51
C SER A 128 12.25 -13.49 3.80
N SER A 129 11.81 -13.78 2.56
CA SER A 129 10.89 -12.91 1.84
C SER A 129 9.58 -12.66 2.61
N GLY A 130 9.07 -13.69 3.30
CA GLY A 130 7.89 -13.55 4.16
C GLY A 130 8.14 -12.64 5.38
N MET A 131 9.28 -12.78 6.06
CA MET A 131 9.66 -11.89 7.16
C MET A 131 9.83 -10.45 6.69
N LEU A 132 10.44 -10.25 5.52
CA LEU A 132 10.62 -8.93 4.93
C LEU A 132 9.26 -8.28 4.60
N LYS A 133 8.32 -9.07 4.07
CA LYS A 133 6.97 -8.60 3.79
C LYS A 133 6.21 -8.26 5.08
N LYS A 134 6.29 -9.11 6.12
CA LYS A 134 5.71 -8.80 7.43
C LYS A 134 6.26 -7.51 8.02
N LEU A 135 7.59 -7.31 7.97
CA LEU A 135 8.21 -6.07 8.43
C LEU A 135 7.70 -4.85 7.65
N SER A 136 7.57 -4.97 6.32
CA SER A 136 7.02 -3.90 5.48
C SER A 136 5.58 -3.55 5.83
N LEU A 137 4.76 -4.56 6.09
CA LEU A 137 3.37 -4.36 6.54
C LEU A 137 3.34 -3.69 7.92
N ILE A 138 4.13 -4.16 8.87
CA ILE A 138 4.25 -3.51 10.19
C ILE A 138 4.60 -2.03 10.02
N CYS A 139 5.65 -1.73 9.27
CA CYS A 139 6.06 -0.34 8.99
C CYS A 139 4.95 0.49 8.34
N ALA A 140 4.13 -0.12 7.47
CA ALA A 140 3.01 0.56 6.85
C ALA A 140 1.88 0.87 7.85
N PHE A 141 1.66 0.05 8.86
CA PHE A 141 0.62 0.26 9.86
C PHE A 141 1.11 1.03 11.11
N ILE A 142 2.39 1.35 11.22
CA ILE A 142 2.89 2.24 12.27
C ILE A 142 2.35 3.65 12.07
N GLY A 143 1.77 4.22 13.12
CA GLY A 143 1.14 5.55 13.11
C GLY A 143 -0.28 5.53 12.56
N ASP A 144 -0.76 6.69 12.15
CA ASP A 144 -2.14 6.88 11.71
C ASP A 144 -2.16 7.56 10.33
N SER A 145 -2.50 6.80 9.29
CA SER A 145 -2.63 7.29 7.92
C SER A 145 -4.09 7.31 7.49
N ASP A 146 -4.46 8.20 6.57
CA ASP A 146 -5.81 8.27 6.01
C ASP A 146 -6.00 7.29 4.84
N LEU A 147 -4.91 7.01 4.10
CA LEU A 147 -4.88 6.08 2.98
C LEU A 147 -3.72 5.09 3.10
N TYR A 148 -4.05 3.81 3.12
CA TYR A 148 -3.09 2.70 3.09
C TYR A 148 -3.03 2.12 1.67
N ILE A 149 -1.85 2.14 1.08
CA ILE A 149 -1.57 1.55 -0.23
C ILE A 149 -0.77 0.28 0.00
N LEU A 150 -1.32 -0.87 -0.35
CA LEU A 150 -0.68 -2.16 -0.14
C LEU A 150 -0.50 -2.89 -1.47
N ASP A 151 0.74 -2.91 -1.95
CA ASP A 151 1.09 -3.55 -3.23
C ASP A 151 1.38 -5.02 -3.00
N GLU A 152 0.55 -5.89 -3.60
CA GLU A 152 0.63 -7.34 -3.48
C GLU A 152 0.83 -7.81 -2.00
N PRO A 153 -0.06 -7.39 -1.08
CA PRO A 153 0.21 -7.56 0.35
C PRO A 153 0.21 -9.00 0.83
N LEU A 154 -0.39 -9.91 0.07
CA LEU A 154 -0.54 -11.33 0.44
C LEU A 154 0.57 -12.22 -0.12
N ILE A 155 1.41 -11.70 -1.02
CA ILE A 155 2.51 -12.49 -1.57
C ILE A 155 3.55 -12.75 -0.49
N THR A 156 4.05 -13.99 -0.44
CA THR A 156 5.13 -14.48 0.45
C THR A 156 4.79 -14.60 1.93
N ILE A 157 3.66 -14.11 2.40
CA ILE A 157 3.23 -14.33 3.79
C ILE A 157 2.44 -15.63 3.93
N ASP A 158 2.50 -16.22 5.10
CA ASP A 158 1.73 -17.42 5.45
C ASP A 158 0.23 -17.11 5.63
N SER A 159 -0.61 -18.14 5.60
CA SER A 159 -2.07 -18.00 5.70
C SER A 159 -2.51 -17.35 7.02
N ALA A 160 -1.83 -17.64 8.13
CA ALA A 160 -2.16 -17.04 9.42
C ALA A 160 -1.89 -15.53 9.41
N SER A 161 -0.77 -15.11 8.82
CA SER A 161 -0.44 -13.68 8.66
C SER A 161 -1.38 -12.98 7.68
N ALA A 162 -1.84 -13.68 6.63
CA ALA A 162 -2.84 -13.15 5.71
C ALA A 162 -4.18 -12.89 6.42
N GLU A 163 -4.65 -13.82 7.26
CA GLU A 163 -5.86 -13.61 8.07
C GLU A 163 -5.71 -12.42 9.04
N LYS A 164 -4.57 -12.33 9.72
CA LYS A 164 -4.24 -11.17 10.57
C LYS A 164 -4.31 -9.85 9.79
N LEU A 165 -3.79 -9.84 8.57
CA LEU A 165 -3.84 -8.64 7.72
C LEU A 165 -5.28 -8.27 7.33
N TYR A 166 -6.13 -9.23 6.97
CA TYR A 166 -7.54 -8.95 6.67
C TYR A 166 -8.29 -8.37 7.88
N ILE A 167 -8.04 -8.90 9.08
CA ILE A 167 -8.63 -8.38 10.32
C ILE A 167 -8.19 -6.93 10.53
N LEU A 168 -6.89 -6.66 10.43
CA LEU A 168 -6.32 -5.32 10.62
C LEU A 168 -6.87 -4.31 9.60
N ILE A 169 -7.05 -4.71 8.32
CA ILE A 169 -7.66 -3.86 7.30
C ILE A 169 -9.11 -3.52 7.68
N LYS A 170 -9.90 -4.52 8.10
CA LYS A 170 -11.30 -4.31 8.51
C LYS A 170 -11.41 -3.38 9.73
N GLU A 171 -10.57 -3.57 10.73
CA GLU A 171 -10.51 -2.70 11.91
C GLU A 171 -10.21 -1.27 11.52
N LYS A 172 -9.15 -1.04 10.74
CA LYS A 172 -8.78 0.30 10.29
C LYS A 172 -9.82 0.92 9.36
N ALA A 173 -10.47 0.15 8.50
CA ALA A 173 -11.56 0.63 7.67
C ALA A 173 -12.77 1.06 8.52
N SER A 174 -13.08 0.34 9.59
CA SER A 174 -14.14 0.74 10.54
C SER A 174 -13.83 2.03 11.29
N GLU A 175 -12.54 2.38 11.43
CA GLU A 175 -12.06 3.68 11.94
C GLU A 175 -12.11 4.80 10.87
N GLY A 176 -12.64 4.53 9.66
CA GLY A 176 -12.76 5.48 8.57
C GLY A 176 -11.50 5.62 7.71
N LYS A 177 -10.53 4.70 7.84
CA LYS A 177 -9.34 4.66 6.98
C LYS A 177 -9.66 4.00 5.64
N SER A 178 -8.93 4.42 4.60
CA SER A 178 -9.13 3.92 3.25
C SER A 178 -7.96 3.04 2.80
N PHE A 179 -8.27 2.10 1.92
CA PHE A 179 -7.30 1.14 1.41
C PHE A 179 -7.32 1.07 -0.10
N LEU A 180 -6.14 1.04 -0.68
CA LEU A 180 -5.93 0.74 -2.09
C LEU A 180 -4.99 -0.45 -2.19
N LEU A 181 -5.53 -1.60 -2.57
CA LEU A 181 -4.85 -2.89 -2.59
C LEU A 181 -4.57 -3.32 -4.02
N SER A 182 -3.48 -4.02 -4.26
CA SER A 182 -3.28 -4.74 -5.52
C SER A 182 -3.13 -6.23 -5.30
N SER A 183 -3.50 -7.04 -6.29
CA SER A 183 -3.13 -8.45 -6.38
C SER A 183 -3.25 -8.97 -7.80
N HIS A 184 -2.54 -10.05 -8.06
CA HIS A 184 -2.73 -10.91 -9.23
C HIS A 184 -3.82 -11.95 -9.01
N GLN A 185 -4.06 -12.35 -7.76
CA GLN A 185 -5.03 -13.35 -7.40
C GLN A 185 -6.39 -12.71 -7.13
N GLU A 186 -7.46 -13.47 -7.31
CA GLU A 186 -8.77 -13.04 -6.87
C GLU A 186 -8.79 -13.01 -5.34
N VAL A 187 -9.27 -11.90 -4.80
CA VAL A 187 -9.56 -11.83 -3.37
C VAL A 187 -10.86 -12.54 -3.14
N SER A 188 -10.83 -13.44 -2.20
CA SER A 188 -12.05 -14.05 -1.69
C SER A 188 -12.93 -12.95 -1.09
N SER A 189 -14.09 -12.70 -1.69
CA SER A 189 -15.10 -11.74 -1.20
C SER A 189 -15.50 -12.05 0.24
N ASP A 190 -15.41 -13.33 0.65
CA ASP A 190 -15.73 -13.78 2.01
C ASP A 190 -14.73 -13.23 3.04
N LYS A 191 -13.49 -12.93 2.61
CA LYS A 191 -12.45 -12.45 3.52
C LYS A 191 -12.40 -10.93 3.64
N LEU A 192 -12.63 -10.22 2.54
CA LEU A 192 -12.60 -8.75 2.52
C LEU A 192 -13.63 -8.22 1.51
N SER A 193 -14.66 -7.54 2.03
CA SER A 193 -15.57 -6.78 1.19
C SER A 193 -14.86 -5.53 0.67
N VAL A 194 -14.92 -5.30 -0.64
CA VAL A 194 -14.35 -4.13 -1.30
C VAL A 194 -15.44 -3.29 -1.94
N ASP A 195 -15.30 -1.97 -1.89
CA ASP A 195 -16.30 -1.05 -2.43
C ASP A 195 -16.29 -1.05 -3.96
N GLN A 196 -15.10 -1.17 -4.56
CA GLN A 196 -14.96 -1.23 -6.02
C GLN A 196 -13.67 -1.95 -6.40
N VAL A 197 -13.75 -2.71 -7.48
CA VAL A 197 -12.58 -3.29 -8.15
C VAL A 197 -12.26 -2.48 -9.40
N PHE A 198 -11.00 -2.16 -9.59
CA PHE A 198 -10.47 -1.51 -10.79
C PHE A 198 -9.49 -2.42 -11.51
N GLN A 199 -9.31 -2.18 -12.80
CA GLN A 199 -8.29 -2.82 -13.62
C GLN A 199 -7.54 -1.79 -14.46
N ILE A 200 -6.24 -2.00 -14.64
CA ILE A 200 -5.47 -1.22 -15.61
C ILE A 200 -5.51 -1.95 -16.95
N ILE A 201 -6.17 -1.33 -17.93
CA ILE A 201 -6.30 -1.80 -19.32
C ILE A 201 -5.93 -0.64 -20.23
N ASP A 202 -5.07 -0.89 -21.22
CA ASP A 202 -4.62 0.13 -22.18
C ASP A 202 -4.16 1.42 -21.51
N LYS A 203 -3.41 1.30 -20.40
CA LYS A 203 -2.83 2.41 -19.61
C LYS A 203 -3.86 3.26 -18.86
N GLN A 204 -5.12 2.85 -18.84
CA GLN A 204 -6.23 3.51 -18.17
C GLN A 204 -6.73 2.67 -16.99
N ILE A 205 -7.33 3.33 -16.00
CA ILE A 205 -7.94 2.67 -14.84
C ILE A 205 -9.43 2.56 -15.11
N ILE A 206 -9.93 1.33 -15.20
CA ILE A 206 -11.32 1.05 -15.56
C ILE A 206 -11.98 0.32 -14.37
N PRO A 207 -13.17 0.76 -13.90
CA PRO A 207 -13.93 0.01 -12.93
C PRO A 207 -14.42 -1.31 -13.55
N ILE A 208 -14.28 -2.40 -12.82
CA ILE A 208 -14.86 -3.67 -13.21
C ILE A 208 -15.92 -4.08 -12.19
N HIS A 209 -17.06 -4.53 -12.67
CA HIS A 209 -18.05 -5.13 -11.78
C HIS A 209 -17.48 -6.46 -11.27
N ALA A 210 -17.46 -6.65 -9.96
CA ALA A 210 -17.26 -7.97 -9.40
C ALA A 210 -18.37 -8.86 -10.01
N ALA A 211 -17.98 -9.90 -10.73
CA ALA A 211 -18.98 -10.88 -11.15
C ALA A 211 -19.58 -11.43 -9.86
N VAL A 212 -20.87 -11.18 -9.65
CA VAL A 212 -21.62 -11.87 -8.61
C VAL A 212 -21.62 -13.33 -9.07
N THR A 213 -20.76 -14.14 -8.51
CA THR A 213 -20.87 -15.59 -8.62
C THR A 213 -22.00 -15.98 -7.69
N ASP A 214 -23.16 -16.29 -8.32
CA ASP A 214 -24.29 -16.97 -7.67
C ASP A 214 -23.87 -18.30 -7.05
#